data_dff9ef504ffdcc2b7e6b90c69c138f1a
#
_entry.id   dff9ef504ffdcc2b7e6b90c69c138f1a
#
_cell.length_a   1.000
_cell.length_b   1.000
_cell.length_c   1.000
_cell.angle_alpha   90.00
_cell.angle_beta   90.00
_cell.angle_gamma   90.00
#
_symmetry.space_group_name_H-M   'P 1'
#
loop_
_entity.id
_entity.type
_entity.pdbx_description
1 polymer ?
#
loop_
_entity_poly.entity_id
_entity_poly.type
_entity_poly.pdbx_seq_one_letter_code
_entity_poly.pdbx_strand_id
1 'polypeptide(L)'
;MSIYTDKIQDMLAGNSEIAIRQLENDAMAGNLEATYLLGKVYYDGVYFPPNSNKSVGLWEKGAQNGSIDCLRALGDCHFFGFGYEESNEKAMETYNEVLRKSPNDHQALCQIGRMHGHGWGVPKNVSHAISLLEDAWRKGSGRAATEIGLLYMFDMEKNVENIKEAIKWYQRGAERGDSKGCYRMGLLYKWGDYGLPESPKMAYQFLFRAKDLSDALSLLITSEGCGVASPADMKMLFEEAERRAEFGDGELQEALGQAYARGLGVAVNTELASKWYQRAIESGNTFAEYQYGMKFVLGMDGFEKDVEKAYKYLSHAAQAGQTYAMKPLAELLDDEYIPSLSYEERNSQMIYWFEQAVENGEEWAAVTLGRKYENGYSPVQVDVAKAIHYYQIAADHDIDMVYLSLGKLYMIPGPTANYKLAHRYLSLAQEKSTLDFQIAEIELCYGRMNKDGLGIPKNLEEAHKHFTIAAAKGNADAIEELKHIKKGLFGWKLI
;
A
#
# COMPACT_ATOMS: atom_id res chain seq x y z
N MET A 1 4.87 22.93 -27.66
CA MET A 1 3.77 23.82 -27.24
C MET A 1 3.86 25.09 -28.08
N SER A 2 2.77 25.86 -28.21
CA SER A 2 2.86 27.14 -28.91
C SER A 2 3.51 28.20 -28.01
N ILE A 3 4.08 29.26 -28.60
CA ILE A 3 4.65 30.39 -27.85
C ILE A 3 3.59 31.03 -26.93
N TYR A 4 2.31 31.01 -27.37
CA TYR A 4 1.19 31.52 -26.56
C TYR A 4 0.97 30.66 -25.29
N THR A 5 0.95 29.33 -25.45
CA THR A 5 0.80 28.39 -24.34
C THR A 5 1.92 28.55 -23.31
N ASP A 6 3.17 28.62 -23.77
CA ASP A 6 4.33 28.78 -22.88
C ASP A 6 4.25 30.10 -22.08
N LYS A 7 3.89 31.21 -22.76
CA LYS A 7 3.70 32.52 -22.10
C LYS A 7 2.61 32.47 -21.04
N ILE A 8 1.47 31.85 -21.34
CA ILE A 8 0.34 31.74 -20.38
C ILE A 8 0.75 30.85 -19.19
N GLN A 9 1.48 29.77 -19.41
CA GLN A 9 1.96 28.93 -18.32
C GLN A 9 2.92 29.67 -17.38
N ASP A 10 3.85 30.46 -17.92
CA ASP A 10 4.72 31.31 -17.11
C ASP A 10 3.93 32.35 -16.31
N MET A 11 2.90 32.96 -16.92
CA MET A 11 2.01 33.88 -16.22
C MET A 11 1.18 33.20 -15.14
N LEU A 12 0.68 31.97 -15.35
CA LEU A 12 -0.06 31.20 -14.37
C LEU A 12 0.84 30.85 -13.16
N ALA A 13 2.11 30.53 -13.40
CA ALA A 13 3.06 30.28 -12.34
C ALA A 13 3.43 31.54 -11.52
N GLY A 14 3.46 32.72 -12.17
CA GLY A 14 3.81 33.98 -11.52
C GLY A 14 2.61 34.72 -10.91
N ASN A 15 1.50 34.83 -11.62
CA ASN A 15 0.28 35.49 -11.18
C ASN A 15 -0.96 34.90 -11.88
N SER A 16 -1.57 33.92 -11.25
CA SER A 16 -2.68 33.16 -11.83
C SER A 16 -3.92 34.04 -12.14
N GLU A 17 -4.21 35.05 -11.32
CA GLU A 17 -5.38 35.89 -11.54
C GLU A 17 -5.26 36.72 -12.82
N ILE A 18 -4.07 37.30 -13.07
CA ILE A 18 -3.80 38.06 -14.31
C ILE A 18 -3.83 37.12 -15.52
N ALA A 19 -3.24 35.94 -15.41
CA ALA A 19 -3.23 34.95 -16.48
C ALA A 19 -4.65 34.50 -16.86
N ILE A 20 -5.49 34.22 -15.86
CA ILE A 20 -6.87 33.80 -16.07
C ILE A 20 -7.69 34.93 -16.76
N ARG A 21 -7.58 36.16 -16.28
CA ARG A 21 -8.24 37.31 -16.94
C ARG A 21 -7.77 37.49 -18.39
N GLN A 22 -6.50 37.28 -18.67
CA GLN A 22 -5.99 37.32 -20.03
C GLN A 22 -6.60 36.23 -20.89
N LEU A 23 -6.66 34.99 -20.39
CA LEU A 23 -7.33 33.86 -21.07
C LEU A 23 -8.80 34.14 -21.34
N GLU A 24 -9.52 34.73 -20.39
CA GLU A 24 -10.94 35.09 -20.57
C GLU A 24 -11.11 36.10 -21.69
N ASN A 25 -10.32 37.17 -21.71
CA ASN A 25 -10.34 38.17 -22.74
C ASN A 25 -10.00 37.62 -24.14
N ASP A 26 -8.96 36.81 -24.22
CA ASP A 26 -8.53 36.21 -25.48
C ASP A 26 -9.53 35.17 -26.01
N ALA A 27 -10.15 34.38 -25.11
CA ALA A 27 -11.23 33.45 -25.48
C ALA A 27 -12.48 34.19 -25.97
N MET A 28 -12.83 35.32 -25.33
CA MET A 28 -13.94 36.18 -25.79
C MET A 28 -13.63 36.80 -27.16
N ALA A 29 -12.37 37.11 -27.45
CA ALA A 29 -11.91 37.60 -28.74
C ALA A 29 -11.87 36.52 -29.84
N GLY A 30 -12.18 35.27 -29.50
CA GLY A 30 -12.24 34.15 -30.45
C GLY A 30 -10.92 33.38 -30.61
N ASN A 31 -9.96 33.60 -29.71
CA ASN A 31 -8.73 32.79 -29.68
C ASN A 31 -9.06 31.37 -29.23
N LEU A 32 -8.94 30.39 -30.14
CA LEU A 32 -9.28 28.98 -29.88
C LEU A 32 -8.31 28.32 -28.90
N GLU A 33 -7.04 28.70 -28.91
CA GLU A 33 -6.03 28.20 -27.97
C GLU A 33 -6.33 28.71 -26.54
N ALA A 34 -6.67 29.98 -26.40
CA ALA A 34 -7.13 30.54 -25.11
C ALA A 34 -8.40 29.86 -24.63
N THR A 35 -9.35 29.58 -25.51
CA THR A 35 -10.59 28.85 -25.18
C THR A 35 -10.29 27.47 -24.64
N TYR A 36 -9.36 26.72 -25.27
CA TYR A 36 -8.92 25.42 -24.79
C TYR A 36 -8.24 25.50 -23.42
N LEU A 37 -7.28 26.43 -23.26
CA LEU A 37 -6.51 26.58 -22.01
C LEU A 37 -7.41 27.04 -20.86
N LEU A 38 -8.34 27.94 -21.09
CA LEU A 38 -9.31 28.37 -20.06
C LEU A 38 -10.21 27.22 -19.63
N GLY A 39 -10.71 26.41 -20.58
CA GLY A 39 -11.42 25.18 -20.28
C GLY A 39 -10.61 24.22 -19.40
N LYS A 40 -9.32 24.09 -19.71
CA LYS A 40 -8.39 23.25 -18.94
C LYS A 40 -8.17 23.78 -17.53
N VAL A 41 -8.06 25.09 -17.33
CA VAL A 41 -7.96 25.72 -16.00
C VAL A 41 -9.17 25.37 -15.12
N TYR A 42 -10.39 25.39 -15.69
CA TYR A 42 -11.59 24.96 -14.98
C TYR A 42 -11.70 23.44 -14.80
N TYR A 43 -11.07 22.65 -15.65
CA TYR A 43 -11.02 21.19 -15.57
C TYR A 43 -10.05 20.73 -14.48
N ASP A 44 -8.81 21.24 -14.49
CA ASP A 44 -7.73 20.80 -13.60
C ASP A 44 -7.97 21.18 -12.13
N GLY A 45 -8.76 22.22 -11.87
CA GLY A 45 -9.11 22.65 -10.51
C GLY A 45 -7.96 23.20 -9.67
N VAL A 46 -6.84 23.57 -10.29
CA VAL A 46 -5.62 23.99 -9.59
C VAL A 46 -5.72 25.38 -8.96
N TYR A 47 -6.49 26.28 -9.56
CA TYR A 47 -6.61 27.70 -9.15
C TYR A 47 -7.96 28.01 -8.49
N PHE A 48 -8.95 27.18 -8.70
CA PHE A 48 -10.26 27.19 -8.07
C PHE A 48 -10.92 25.82 -8.24
N PRO A 49 -11.95 25.46 -7.46
CA PRO A 49 -12.58 24.14 -7.57
C PRO A 49 -12.98 23.80 -9.01
N PRO A 50 -12.82 22.54 -9.46
CA PRO A 50 -13.19 22.12 -10.80
C PRO A 50 -14.63 22.54 -11.15
N ASN A 51 -14.82 23.00 -12.38
CA ASN A 51 -16.14 23.43 -12.86
C ASN A 51 -16.43 22.81 -14.22
N SER A 52 -17.10 21.66 -14.19
CA SER A 52 -17.42 20.89 -15.39
C SER A 52 -18.26 21.66 -16.40
N ASN A 53 -19.28 22.42 -15.94
CA ASN A 53 -20.14 23.18 -16.82
C ASN A 53 -19.36 24.26 -17.59
N LYS A 54 -18.46 24.96 -16.92
CA LYS A 54 -17.62 25.98 -17.57
C LYS A 54 -16.62 25.37 -18.55
N SER A 55 -15.93 24.30 -18.15
CA SER A 55 -14.98 23.57 -19.01
C SER A 55 -15.64 23.07 -20.28
N VAL A 56 -16.70 22.29 -20.11
CA VAL A 56 -17.44 21.68 -21.23
C VAL A 56 -18.00 22.74 -22.16
N GLY A 57 -18.66 23.77 -21.61
CA GLY A 57 -19.23 24.86 -22.44
C GLY A 57 -18.20 25.63 -23.24
N LEU A 58 -16.97 25.82 -22.68
CA LEU A 58 -15.85 26.43 -23.44
C LEU A 58 -15.37 25.49 -24.54
N TRP A 59 -15.20 24.21 -24.26
CA TRP A 59 -14.74 23.25 -25.23
C TRP A 59 -15.75 22.94 -26.33
N GLU A 60 -17.05 22.91 -26.02
CA GLU A 60 -18.12 22.81 -27.03
C GLU A 60 -18.07 24.00 -28.02
N LYS A 61 -17.97 25.22 -27.47
CA LYS A 61 -17.84 26.43 -28.29
C LYS A 61 -16.55 26.41 -29.13
N GLY A 62 -15.41 26.00 -28.54
CA GLY A 62 -14.15 25.90 -29.26
C GLY A 62 -14.19 24.83 -30.35
N ALA A 63 -14.77 23.67 -30.12
CA ALA A 63 -14.92 22.58 -31.08
C ALA A 63 -15.84 22.98 -32.26
N GLN A 64 -16.95 23.66 -31.98
CA GLN A 64 -17.83 24.23 -33.00
C GLN A 64 -17.12 25.24 -33.91
N ASN A 65 -16.17 25.99 -33.37
CA ASN A 65 -15.32 26.93 -34.10
C ASN A 65 -14.05 26.27 -34.71
N GLY A 66 -13.97 24.95 -34.69
CA GLY A 66 -12.92 24.19 -35.38
C GLY A 66 -11.68 23.85 -34.55
N SER A 67 -11.69 24.08 -33.23
CA SER A 67 -10.58 23.68 -32.36
C SER A 67 -10.50 22.16 -32.20
N ILE A 68 -9.43 21.58 -32.68
CA ILE A 68 -9.14 20.13 -32.51
C ILE A 68 -8.85 19.80 -31.05
N ASP A 69 -8.14 20.69 -30.33
CA ASP A 69 -7.82 20.49 -28.91
C ASP A 69 -9.07 20.46 -28.04
N CYS A 70 -10.00 21.38 -28.31
CA CYS A 70 -11.31 21.38 -27.62
C CYS A 70 -12.14 20.13 -27.94
N LEU A 71 -12.16 19.71 -29.21
CA LEU A 71 -12.88 18.49 -29.62
C LEU A 71 -12.29 17.25 -28.93
N ARG A 72 -10.96 17.14 -28.82
CA ARG A 72 -10.31 16.06 -28.13
C ARG A 72 -10.60 16.08 -26.62
N ALA A 73 -10.59 17.27 -26.00
CA ALA A 73 -10.96 17.43 -24.58
C ALA A 73 -12.41 16.99 -24.30
N LEU A 74 -13.34 17.20 -25.23
CA LEU A 74 -14.71 16.65 -25.12
C LEU A 74 -14.72 15.12 -25.18
N GLY A 75 -13.84 14.51 -25.97
CA GLY A 75 -13.65 13.05 -25.94
C GLY A 75 -13.19 12.56 -24.58
N ASP A 76 -12.23 13.26 -23.94
CA ASP A 76 -11.80 12.95 -22.58
C ASP A 76 -12.96 13.16 -21.57
N CYS A 77 -13.79 14.19 -21.73
CA CYS A 77 -14.97 14.41 -20.89
C CYS A 77 -15.98 13.26 -20.98
N HIS A 78 -16.25 12.74 -22.16
CA HIS A 78 -17.11 11.55 -22.33
C HIS A 78 -16.47 10.31 -21.73
N PHE A 79 -15.15 10.17 -21.84
CA PHE A 79 -14.42 9.02 -21.33
C PHE A 79 -14.40 8.95 -19.80
N PHE A 80 -14.25 10.10 -19.11
CA PHE A 80 -14.16 10.19 -17.65
C PHE A 80 -15.46 10.60 -16.94
N GLY A 81 -16.52 10.88 -17.69
CA GLY A 81 -17.78 11.34 -17.11
C GLY A 81 -17.71 12.77 -16.54
N PHE A 82 -16.82 13.64 -17.05
CA PHE A 82 -16.68 15.01 -16.56
C PHE A 82 -17.62 15.95 -17.28
N GLY A 83 -18.69 16.37 -16.60
CA GLY A 83 -19.73 17.25 -17.17
C GLY A 83 -20.71 16.56 -18.12
N TYR A 84 -20.45 15.30 -18.43
CA TYR A 84 -21.33 14.38 -19.14
C TYR A 84 -21.46 13.08 -18.34
N GLU A 85 -22.45 12.26 -18.73
CA GLU A 85 -22.45 10.85 -18.32
C GLU A 85 -21.30 10.13 -19.00
N GLU A 86 -20.56 9.27 -18.26
CA GLU A 86 -19.48 8.45 -18.81
C GLU A 86 -19.99 7.59 -19.96
N SER A 87 -19.34 7.68 -21.10
CA SER A 87 -19.66 6.87 -22.28
C SER A 87 -18.44 6.62 -23.14
N ASN A 88 -17.98 5.40 -23.12
CA ASN A 88 -16.86 4.95 -23.94
C ASN A 88 -17.19 5.00 -25.44
N GLU A 89 -18.44 4.75 -25.82
CA GLU A 89 -18.91 4.83 -27.22
C GLU A 89 -18.81 6.26 -27.74
N LYS A 90 -19.35 7.24 -27.00
CA LYS A 90 -19.26 8.65 -27.36
C LYS A 90 -17.83 9.17 -27.39
N ALA A 91 -16.99 8.72 -26.42
CA ALA A 91 -15.57 9.02 -26.42
C ALA A 91 -14.89 8.53 -27.71
N MET A 92 -15.14 7.28 -28.11
CA MET A 92 -14.62 6.68 -29.32
C MET A 92 -15.08 7.43 -30.58
N GLU A 93 -16.37 7.78 -30.67
CA GLU A 93 -16.92 8.57 -31.77
C GLU A 93 -16.21 9.94 -31.89
N THR A 94 -16.02 10.60 -30.73
CA THR A 94 -15.37 11.92 -30.68
C THR A 94 -13.90 11.84 -31.07
N TYR A 95 -13.14 10.84 -30.60
CA TYR A 95 -11.74 10.68 -31.03
C TYR A 95 -11.62 10.31 -32.51
N ASN A 96 -12.54 9.51 -33.06
CA ASN A 96 -12.60 9.25 -34.48
C ASN A 96 -12.94 10.50 -35.29
N GLU A 97 -13.77 11.41 -34.77
CA GLU A 97 -14.00 12.72 -35.39
C GLU A 97 -12.74 13.58 -35.37
N VAL A 98 -11.97 13.58 -34.28
CA VAL A 98 -10.67 14.23 -34.22
C VAL A 98 -9.77 13.71 -35.35
N LEU A 99 -9.65 12.40 -35.55
CA LEU A 99 -8.79 11.80 -36.58
C LEU A 99 -9.30 12.09 -38.01
N ARG A 100 -10.61 12.23 -38.22
CA ARG A 100 -11.14 12.67 -39.53
C ARG A 100 -10.72 14.09 -39.88
N LYS A 101 -10.65 14.99 -38.87
CA LYS A 101 -10.24 16.38 -39.05
C LYS A 101 -8.72 16.57 -39.01
N SER A 102 -8.03 15.76 -38.21
CA SER A 102 -6.59 15.78 -38.01
C SER A 102 -6.01 14.35 -37.97
N PRO A 103 -5.69 13.75 -39.15
CA PRO A 103 -5.27 12.33 -39.24
C PRO A 103 -3.96 12.03 -38.53
N ASN A 104 -3.19 13.03 -38.16
CA ASN A 104 -1.92 12.88 -37.43
C ASN A 104 -2.04 13.23 -35.95
N ASP A 105 -3.23 13.40 -35.42
CA ASP A 105 -3.40 13.65 -33.99
C ASP A 105 -2.99 12.42 -33.17
N HIS A 106 -1.77 12.46 -32.66
CA HIS A 106 -1.19 11.36 -31.93
C HIS A 106 -1.86 11.12 -30.56
N GLN A 107 -2.54 12.13 -30.01
CA GLN A 107 -3.24 11.98 -28.72
C GLN A 107 -4.54 11.20 -28.91
N ALA A 108 -5.33 11.53 -29.92
CA ALA A 108 -6.53 10.76 -30.27
C ALA A 108 -6.21 9.32 -30.66
N LEU A 109 -5.15 9.12 -31.49
CA LEU A 109 -4.66 7.77 -31.78
C LEU A 109 -4.27 6.98 -30.53
N CYS A 110 -3.60 7.63 -29.59
CA CYS A 110 -3.22 7.01 -28.33
C CYS A 110 -4.46 6.59 -27.51
N GLN A 111 -5.47 7.46 -27.43
CA GLN A 111 -6.70 7.13 -26.71
C GLN A 111 -7.46 5.96 -27.35
N ILE A 112 -7.63 5.97 -28.67
CA ILE A 112 -8.26 4.85 -29.40
C ILE A 112 -7.48 3.55 -29.19
N GLY A 113 -6.14 3.61 -29.26
CA GLY A 113 -5.28 2.44 -28.98
C GLY A 113 -5.51 1.89 -27.56
N ARG A 114 -5.58 2.76 -26.56
CA ARG A 114 -5.91 2.37 -25.17
C ARG A 114 -7.29 1.71 -25.07
N MET A 115 -8.30 2.29 -25.73
CA MET A 115 -9.65 1.74 -25.71
C MET A 115 -9.71 0.33 -26.30
N HIS A 116 -9.00 0.07 -27.41
CA HIS A 116 -8.87 -1.29 -27.95
C HIS A 116 -8.06 -2.22 -27.03
N GLY A 117 -7.01 -1.73 -26.37
CA GLY A 117 -6.17 -2.52 -25.47
C GLY A 117 -6.93 -3.03 -24.25
N HIS A 118 -7.79 -2.20 -23.70
CA HIS A 118 -8.56 -2.52 -22.48
C HIS A 118 -9.98 -3.00 -22.75
N GLY A 119 -10.49 -2.86 -23.98
CA GLY A 119 -11.86 -3.22 -24.32
C GLY A 119 -12.91 -2.19 -23.87
N TRP A 120 -12.53 -0.91 -23.80
CA TRP A 120 -13.45 0.18 -23.40
C TRP A 120 -14.32 0.63 -24.59
N GLY A 121 -15.60 0.33 -24.55
CA GLY A 121 -16.56 0.64 -25.61
C GLY A 121 -16.36 -0.14 -26.91
N VAL A 122 -15.35 -1.00 -27.00
CA VAL A 122 -15.02 -1.84 -28.15
C VAL A 122 -14.48 -3.19 -27.67
N PRO A 123 -14.56 -4.26 -28.46
CA PRO A 123 -13.96 -5.54 -28.11
C PRO A 123 -12.44 -5.40 -27.90
N LYS A 124 -11.94 -5.98 -26.79
CA LYS A 124 -10.50 -5.97 -26.47
C LYS A 124 -9.69 -6.62 -27.58
N ASN A 125 -8.70 -5.92 -28.09
CA ASN A 125 -7.75 -6.41 -29.11
C ASN A 125 -6.37 -5.82 -28.90
N VAL A 126 -5.53 -6.52 -28.15
CA VAL A 126 -4.19 -6.08 -27.73
C VAL A 126 -3.27 -5.88 -28.94
N SER A 127 -3.30 -6.77 -29.94
CA SER A 127 -2.44 -6.65 -31.14
C SER A 127 -2.79 -5.42 -31.96
N HIS A 128 -4.09 -5.14 -32.15
CA HIS A 128 -4.54 -3.93 -32.85
C HIS A 128 -4.21 -2.67 -32.05
N ALA A 129 -4.38 -2.72 -30.72
CA ALA A 129 -4.02 -1.63 -29.82
C ALA A 129 -2.53 -1.26 -29.95
N ILE A 130 -1.63 -2.25 -29.92
CA ILE A 130 -0.18 -2.02 -30.07
C ILE A 130 0.10 -1.35 -31.42
N SER A 131 -0.50 -1.80 -32.51
CA SER A 131 -0.31 -1.18 -33.84
C SER A 131 -0.72 0.30 -33.86
N LEU A 132 -1.87 0.64 -33.27
CA LEU A 132 -2.34 2.03 -33.17
C LEU A 132 -1.42 2.89 -32.26
N LEU A 133 -1.00 2.33 -31.15
CA LEU A 133 -0.10 3.00 -30.20
C LEU A 133 1.30 3.21 -30.79
N GLU A 134 1.82 2.25 -31.57
CA GLU A 134 3.08 2.44 -32.31
C GLU A 134 2.98 3.57 -33.34
N ASP A 135 1.85 3.69 -34.03
CA ASP A 135 1.62 4.81 -34.94
C ASP A 135 1.55 6.14 -34.17
N ALA A 136 0.83 6.19 -33.06
CA ALA A 136 0.80 7.36 -32.18
C ALA A 136 2.20 7.72 -31.65
N TRP A 137 3.01 6.72 -31.27
CA TRP A 137 4.39 6.95 -30.84
C TRP A 137 5.28 7.50 -31.97
N ARG A 138 5.19 6.95 -33.16
CA ARG A 138 5.91 7.48 -34.34
C ARG A 138 5.55 8.94 -34.63
N LYS A 139 4.30 9.33 -34.38
CA LYS A 139 3.80 10.71 -34.55
C LYS A 139 4.11 11.62 -33.33
N GLY A 140 4.81 11.12 -32.31
CA GLY A 140 5.33 11.95 -31.22
C GLY A 140 4.73 11.70 -29.82
N SER A 141 3.76 10.78 -29.65
CA SER A 141 3.17 10.50 -28.34
C SER A 141 4.11 9.71 -27.42
N GLY A 142 4.67 10.34 -26.39
CA GLY A 142 5.37 9.63 -25.31
C GLY A 142 4.43 8.70 -24.52
N ARG A 143 3.18 9.14 -24.31
CA ARG A 143 2.15 8.37 -23.64
C ARG A 143 1.87 7.03 -24.33
N ALA A 144 1.84 7.01 -25.65
CA ALA A 144 1.61 5.79 -26.42
C ALA A 144 2.69 4.72 -26.15
N ALA A 145 3.96 5.12 -26.03
CA ALA A 145 5.02 4.19 -25.64
C ALA A 145 4.77 3.58 -24.25
N THR A 146 4.37 4.40 -23.28
CA THR A 146 4.04 3.91 -21.94
C THR A 146 2.85 2.93 -21.96
N GLU A 147 1.82 3.22 -22.73
CA GLU A 147 0.66 2.32 -22.85
C GLU A 147 1.03 0.99 -23.55
N ILE A 148 1.93 1.00 -24.56
CA ILE A 148 2.48 -0.25 -25.11
C ILE A 148 3.18 -1.05 -24.00
N GLY A 149 4.02 -0.40 -23.20
CA GLY A 149 4.69 -1.03 -22.06
C GLY A 149 3.72 -1.66 -21.06
N LEU A 150 2.58 -0.99 -20.79
CA LEU A 150 1.54 -1.54 -19.92
C LEU A 150 0.89 -2.79 -20.52
N LEU A 151 0.58 -2.80 -21.83
CA LEU A 151 0.03 -3.97 -22.51
C LEU A 151 1.01 -5.16 -22.47
N TYR A 152 2.30 -4.95 -22.69
CA TYR A 152 3.31 -5.99 -22.55
C TYR A 152 3.44 -6.50 -21.12
N MET A 153 3.32 -5.63 -20.11
CA MET A 153 3.50 -6.00 -18.73
C MET A 153 2.31 -6.80 -18.14
N PHE A 154 1.08 -6.45 -18.55
CA PHE A 154 -0.13 -6.92 -17.87
C PHE A 154 -1.10 -7.72 -18.76
N ASP A 155 -1.10 -7.49 -20.07
CA ASP A 155 -2.10 -8.04 -20.99
C ASP A 155 -1.53 -9.11 -21.96
N MET A 156 -0.20 -9.20 -22.05
CA MET A 156 0.50 -10.25 -22.77
C MET A 156 0.89 -11.40 -21.85
N GLU A 157 1.29 -12.53 -22.42
CA GLU A 157 1.80 -13.67 -21.65
C GLU A 157 2.99 -13.24 -20.77
N LYS A 158 2.95 -13.59 -19.48
CA LYS A 158 4.03 -13.28 -18.54
C LYS A 158 5.26 -14.14 -18.83
N ASN A 159 6.17 -13.61 -19.61
CA ASN A 159 7.50 -14.17 -19.84
C ASN A 159 8.57 -13.07 -19.79
N VAL A 160 9.82 -13.50 -19.66
CA VAL A 160 10.97 -12.59 -19.48
C VAL A 160 11.14 -11.62 -20.65
N GLU A 161 10.77 -12.05 -21.88
CA GLU A 161 10.91 -11.24 -23.09
C GLU A 161 9.89 -10.10 -23.12
N ASN A 162 8.62 -10.39 -22.82
CA ASN A 162 7.56 -9.37 -22.75
C ASN A 162 7.84 -8.35 -21.62
N ILE A 163 8.35 -8.81 -20.49
CA ILE A 163 8.75 -7.90 -19.39
C ILE A 163 9.89 -6.96 -19.85
N LYS A 164 10.91 -7.49 -20.53
CA LYS A 164 12.00 -6.65 -21.08
C LYS A 164 11.50 -5.65 -22.12
N GLU A 165 10.58 -6.05 -22.98
CA GLU A 165 9.97 -5.12 -23.95
C GLU A 165 9.13 -4.04 -23.23
N ALA A 166 8.36 -4.41 -22.20
CA ALA A 166 7.63 -3.43 -21.40
C ALA A 166 8.55 -2.35 -20.81
N ILE A 167 9.67 -2.75 -20.22
CA ILE A 167 10.67 -1.83 -19.65
C ILE A 167 11.24 -0.89 -20.70
N LYS A 168 11.61 -1.42 -21.89
CA LYS A 168 12.10 -0.59 -23.01
C LYS A 168 11.05 0.44 -23.43
N TRP A 169 9.78 0.06 -23.49
CA TRP A 169 8.71 0.97 -23.85
C TRP A 169 8.44 2.02 -22.75
N TYR A 170 8.53 1.67 -21.48
CA TYR A 170 8.46 2.65 -20.39
C TYR A 170 9.61 3.66 -20.49
N GLN A 171 10.83 3.19 -20.76
CA GLN A 171 11.99 4.05 -20.95
C GLN A 171 11.78 5.03 -22.10
N ARG A 172 11.29 4.56 -23.27
CA ARG A 172 10.96 5.42 -24.43
C ARG A 172 9.89 6.46 -24.11
N GLY A 173 8.88 6.09 -23.32
CA GLY A 173 7.87 7.02 -22.82
C GLY A 173 8.49 8.10 -21.94
N ALA A 174 9.29 7.70 -20.98
CA ALA A 174 10.01 8.59 -20.08
C ALA A 174 10.99 9.53 -20.80
N GLU A 175 11.73 9.05 -21.81
CA GLU A 175 12.63 9.86 -22.64
C GLU A 175 11.87 10.98 -23.38
N ARG A 176 10.63 10.75 -23.76
CA ARG A 176 9.73 11.76 -24.37
C ARG A 176 8.93 12.57 -23.35
N GLY A 177 9.24 12.45 -22.06
CA GLY A 177 8.63 13.25 -21.01
C GLY A 177 7.22 12.81 -20.59
N ASP A 178 6.82 11.56 -20.91
CA ASP A 178 5.57 11.02 -20.39
C ASP A 178 5.68 10.78 -18.89
N SER A 179 4.84 11.45 -18.09
CA SER A 179 4.85 11.36 -16.63
C SER A 179 4.63 9.93 -16.14
N LYS A 180 3.68 9.19 -16.75
CA LYS A 180 3.40 7.80 -16.37
C LYS A 180 4.55 6.85 -16.72
N GLY A 181 5.26 7.09 -17.85
CA GLY A 181 6.48 6.36 -18.20
C GLY A 181 7.61 6.63 -17.21
N CYS A 182 7.80 7.90 -16.83
CA CYS A 182 8.73 8.26 -15.76
C CYS A 182 8.35 7.59 -14.43
N TYR A 183 7.09 7.63 -14.02
CA TYR A 183 6.61 7.00 -12.81
C TYR A 183 6.90 5.48 -12.79
N ARG A 184 6.57 4.77 -13.89
CA ARG A 184 6.86 3.33 -14.01
C ARG A 184 8.33 3.02 -13.89
N MET A 185 9.20 3.78 -14.56
CA MET A 185 10.65 3.63 -14.43
C MET A 185 11.13 3.93 -13.00
N GLY A 186 10.56 4.94 -12.35
CA GLY A 186 10.86 5.29 -10.97
C GLY A 186 10.57 4.14 -10.01
N LEU A 187 9.39 3.51 -10.12
CA LEU A 187 9.03 2.34 -9.31
C LEU A 187 9.96 1.15 -9.55
N LEU A 188 10.30 0.87 -10.80
CA LEU A 188 11.20 -0.23 -11.15
C LEU A 188 12.59 -0.08 -10.51
N TYR A 189 13.13 1.14 -10.48
CA TYR A 189 14.40 1.41 -9.79
C TYR A 189 14.25 1.50 -8.26
N LYS A 190 13.07 1.86 -7.75
CA LYS A 190 12.79 1.90 -6.31
C LYS A 190 12.87 0.51 -5.66
N TRP A 191 12.39 -0.51 -6.38
CA TRP A 191 12.29 -1.88 -5.86
C TRP A 191 13.32 -2.86 -6.44
N GLY A 192 14.11 -2.45 -7.43
CA GLY A 192 15.06 -3.36 -8.10
C GLY A 192 14.38 -4.47 -8.88
N ASP A 193 13.20 -4.20 -9.47
CA ASP A 193 12.37 -5.21 -10.10
C ASP A 193 12.86 -5.62 -11.49
N TYR A 194 12.53 -6.84 -11.88
CA TYR A 194 12.73 -7.40 -13.23
C TYR A 194 14.15 -7.30 -13.79
N GLY A 195 15.15 -7.39 -12.90
CA GLY A 195 16.57 -7.39 -13.27
C GLY A 195 17.18 -5.99 -13.42
N LEU A 196 16.46 -4.94 -13.10
CA LEU A 196 17.03 -3.62 -12.86
C LEU A 196 17.62 -3.57 -11.43
N PRO A 197 18.75 -2.87 -11.22
CA PRO A 197 19.28 -2.71 -9.89
C PRO A 197 18.38 -1.77 -9.07
N GLU A 198 18.21 -2.06 -7.79
CA GLU A 198 17.68 -1.08 -6.85
C GLU A 198 18.58 0.16 -6.85
N SER A 199 17.99 1.32 -7.10
CA SER A 199 18.72 2.58 -7.19
C SER A 199 17.85 3.76 -6.75
N PRO A 200 17.90 4.15 -5.47
CA PRO A 200 17.14 5.31 -4.97
C PRO A 200 17.40 6.58 -5.77
N LYS A 201 18.64 6.79 -6.25
CA LYS A 201 19.00 7.95 -7.08
C LYS A 201 18.27 7.97 -8.42
N MET A 202 18.27 6.84 -9.14
CA MET A 202 17.56 6.74 -10.43
C MET A 202 16.05 6.82 -10.22
N ALA A 203 15.54 6.15 -9.19
CA ALA A 203 14.13 6.21 -8.81
C ALA A 203 13.70 7.66 -8.56
N TYR A 204 14.44 8.42 -7.74
CA TYR A 204 14.18 9.84 -7.48
C TYR A 204 14.14 10.67 -8.78
N GLN A 205 15.13 10.53 -9.63
CA GLN A 205 15.20 11.29 -10.89
C GLN A 205 13.98 11.06 -11.79
N PHE A 206 13.52 9.81 -11.87
CA PHE A 206 12.34 9.47 -12.65
C PHE A 206 11.05 9.93 -12.00
N LEU A 207 10.88 9.76 -10.68
CA LEU A 207 9.69 10.20 -9.95
C LEU A 207 9.56 11.73 -9.96
N PHE A 208 10.66 12.45 -9.78
CA PHE A 208 10.66 13.90 -9.91
C PHE A 208 10.26 14.39 -11.31
N ARG A 209 10.78 13.74 -12.37
CA ARG A 209 10.34 14.01 -13.75
C ARG A 209 8.89 13.62 -14.03
N ALA A 210 8.36 12.63 -13.32
CA ALA A 210 6.96 12.26 -13.36
C ALA A 210 6.05 13.32 -12.76
N LYS A 211 6.61 14.29 -12.03
CA LYS A 211 5.90 15.24 -11.16
C LYS A 211 5.11 14.54 -10.04
N ASP A 212 5.52 13.35 -9.69
CA ASP A 212 5.06 12.63 -8.53
C ASP A 212 5.91 13.04 -7.34
N LEU A 213 5.50 14.15 -6.71
CA LEU A 213 6.28 14.77 -5.64
C LEU A 213 6.11 14.02 -4.32
N SER A 214 4.99 13.33 -4.11
CA SER A 214 4.75 12.53 -2.90
C SER A 214 5.68 11.32 -2.87
N ASP A 215 5.77 10.55 -3.96
CA ASP A 215 6.71 9.44 -4.09
C ASP A 215 8.18 9.89 -4.07
N ALA A 216 8.49 11.05 -4.67
CA ALA A 216 9.84 11.61 -4.63
C ALA A 216 10.25 12.02 -3.19
N LEU A 217 9.36 12.66 -2.43
CA LEU A 217 9.58 12.97 -1.01
C LEU A 217 9.65 11.70 -0.17
N SER A 218 8.75 10.75 -0.37
CA SER A 218 8.76 9.45 0.33
C SER A 218 10.08 8.71 0.12
N LEU A 219 10.65 8.77 -1.10
CA LEU A 219 11.94 8.16 -1.39
C LEU A 219 13.09 8.85 -0.66
N LEU A 220 13.08 10.20 -0.58
CA LEU A 220 14.04 10.95 0.23
C LEU A 220 13.94 10.56 1.71
N ILE A 221 12.73 10.39 2.22
CA ILE A 221 12.46 9.98 3.60
C ILE A 221 13.02 8.58 3.86
N THR A 222 12.73 7.60 3.01
CA THR A 222 13.14 6.20 3.20
C THR A 222 14.63 5.97 3.01
N SER A 223 15.28 6.74 2.14
CA SER A 223 16.74 6.68 1.90
C SER A 223 17.55 7.61 2.80
N GLU A 224 16.91 8.21 3.81
CA GLU A 224 17.53 9.19 4.75
C GLU A 224 18.26 10.35 4.04
N GLY A 225 17.82 10.68 2.82
CA GLY A 225 18.37 11.77 2.02
C GLY A 225 19.79 11.56 1.47
N CYS A 226 20.44 10.43 1.78
CA CYS A 226 21.84 10.20 1.46
C CYS A 226 22.11 10.07 -0.04
N GLY A 227 22.59 11.15 -0.68
CA GLY A 227 23.08 11.14 -2.06
C GLY A 227 22.01 10.90 -3.15
N VAL A 228 20.72 10.94 -2.78
CA VAL A 228 19.59 10.70 -3.70
C VAL A 228 19.35 11.92 -4.58
N ALA A 229 19.37 13.13 -3.98
CA ALA A 229 19.16 14.39 -4.67
C ALA A 229 20.25 15.39 -4.33
N SER A 230 20.51 16.35 -5.23
CA SER A 230 21.37 17.48 -4.93
C SER A 230 20.65 18.46 -3.98
N PRO A 231 21.38 19.29 -3.19
CA PRO A 231 20.74 20.32 -2.36
C PRO A 231 19.84 21.28 -3.14
N ALA A 232 20.18 21.55 -4.41
CA ALA A 232 19.38 22.40 -5.28
C ALA A 232 18.08 21.70 -5.70
N ASP A 233 18.16 20.41 -6.07
CA ASP A 233 16.98 19.61 -6.44
C ASP A 233 16.05 19.41 -5.23
N MET A 234 16.62 19.18 -4.03
CA MET A 234 15.83 19.10 -2.81
C MET A 234 15.07 20.39 -2.53
N LYS A 235 15.75 21.54 -2.65
CA LYS A 235 15.09 22.83 -2.45
C LYS A 235 13.91 23.02 -3.41
N MET A 236 14.11 22.75 -4.70
CA MET A 236 13.06 22.83 -5.72
C MET A 236 11.90 21.88 -5.41
N LEU A 237 12.20 20.65 -4.99
CA LEU A 237 11.19 19.66 -4.62
C LEU A 237 10.33 20.16 -3.45
N PHE A 238 10.96 20.67 -2.40
CA PHE A 238 10.23 21.18 -1.22
C PHE A 238 9.40 22.42 -1.55
N GLU A 239 9.94 23.40 -2.27
CA GLU A 239 9.20 24.61 -2.68
C GLU A 239 7.95 24.24 -3.51
N GLU A 240 8.07 23.32 -4.47
CA GLU A 240 6.94 22.88 -5.29
C GLU A 240 5.97 22.00 -4.48
N ALA A 241 6.47 21.11 -3.62
CA ALA A 241 5.65 20.27 -2.76
C ALA A 241 4.81 21.12 -1.78
N GLU A 242 5.42 22.12 -1.12
CA GLU A 242 4.71 23.03 -0.23
C GLU A 242 3.64 23.81 -0.98
N ARG A 243 3.99 24.36 -2.17
CA ARG A 243 3.04 25.09 -3.00
C ARG A 243 1.82 24.23 -3.36
N ARG A 244 2.01 22.97 -3.76
CA ARG A 244 0.90 22.07 -4.10
C ARG A 244 0.12 21.60 -2.86
N ALA A 245 0.83 21.32 -1.78
CA ALA A 245 0.21 20.91 -0.52
C ALA A 245 -0.73 21.99 0.07
N GLU A 246 -0.42 23.28 -0.16
CA GLU A 246 -1.31 24.39 0.24
C GLU A 246 -2.68 24.32 -0.46
N PHE A 247 -2.79 23.67 -1.63
CA PHE A 247 -4.04 23.48 -2.37
C PHE A 247 -4.78 22.17 -2.04
N GLY A 248 -4.39 21.44 -0.97
CA GLY A 248 -5.14 20.31 -0.45
C GLY A 248 -4.67 18.93 -0.93
N ASP A 249 -3.44 18.81 -1.45
CA ASP A 249 -2.83 17.51 -1.78
C ASP A 249 -2.43 16.78 -0.48
N GLY A 250 -3.32 15.91 0.01
CA GLY A 250 -3.18 15.24 1.32
C GLY A 250 -1.99 14.28 1.39
N GLU A 251 -1.54 13.70 0.26
CA GLU A 251 -0.35 12.86 0.22
C GLU A 251 0.93 13.69 0.36
N LEU A 252 1.00 14.83 -0.32
CA LEU A 252 2.11 15.77 -0.16
C LEU A 252 2.14 16.38 1.24
N GLN A 253 0.98 16.70 1.82
CA GLN A 253 0.88 17.20 3.19
C GLN A 253 1.45 16.19 4.19
N GLU A 254 1.11 14.91 4.04
CA GLU A 254 1.64 13.83 4.88
C GLU A 254 3.16 13.68 4.72
N ALA A 255 3.66 13.62 3.48
CA ALA A 255 5.08 13.51 3.18
C ALA A 255 5.89 14.70 3.72
N LEU A 256 5.37 15.92 3.63
CA LEU A 256 5.98 17.13 4.25
C LEU A 256 5.98 17.01 5.79
N GLY A 257 4.89 16.50 6.38
CA GLY A 257 4.83 16.22 7.82
C GLY A 257 5.97 15.30 8.27
N GLN A 258 6.21 14.20 7.55
CA GLN A 258 7.33 13.29 7.81
C GLN A 258 8.69 13.95 7.61
N ALA A 259 8.86 14.68 6.52
CA ALA A 259 10.12 15.34 6.20
C ALA A 259 10.54 16.36 7.27
N TYR A 260 9.62 17.21 7.71
CA TYR A 260 9.87 18.18 8.79
C TYR A 260 10.08 17.52 10.16
N ALA A 261 9.38 16.40 10.44
CA ALA A 261 9.56 15.65 11.69
C ALA A 261 10.96 15.05 11.80
N ARG A 262 11.47 14.47 10.70
CA ARG A 262 12.75 13.74 10.68
C ARG A 262 13.95 14.60 10.23
N GLY A 263 13.72 15.80 9.72
CA GLY A 263 14.79 16.67 9.19
C GLY A 263 15.37 16.19 7.86
N LEU A 264 14.52 15.65 6.98
CA LEU A 264 14.95 15.06 5.72
C LEU A 264 14.82 16.07 4.59
N GLY A 265 15.96 16.59 4.14
CA GLY A 265 16.03 17.65 3.14
C GLY A 265 15.68 19.06 3.66
N VAL A 266 15.17 19.16 4.87
CA VAL A 266 14.82 20.39 5.59
C VAL A 266 15.29 20.29 7.04
N ALA A 267 15.38 21.41 7.75
CA ALA A 267 15.66 21.36 9.19
C ALA A 267 14.47 20.73 9.96
N VAL A 268 14.78 19.95 11.01
CA VAL A 268 13.74 19.41 11.91
C VAL A 268 12.89 20.54 12.45
N ASN A 269 11.57 20.40 12.30
CA ASN A 269 10.60 21.36 12.83
C ASN A 269 9.29 20.64 13.15
N THR A 270 9.11 20.26 14.42
CA THR A 270 7.94 19.54 14.91
C THR A 270 6.64 20.33 14.83
N GLU A 271 6.72 21.66 14.90
CA GLU A 271 5.54 22.53 14.76
C GLU A 271 5.01 22.52 13.31
N LEU A 272 5.93 22.69 12.33
CA LEU A 272 5.56 22.55 10.91
C LEU A 272 5.12 21.13 10.57
N ALA A 273 5.78 20.11 11.11
CA ALA A 273 5.37 18.71 10.95
C ALA A 273 3.93 18.51 11.44
N SER A 274 3.61 18.98 12.65
CA SER A 274 2.24 18.91 13.20
C SER A 274 1.23 19.62 12.31
N LYS A 275 1.55 20.81 11.81
CA LYS A 275 0.69 21.59 10.92
C LYS A 275 0.38 20.83 9.63
N TRP A 276 1.39 20.21 9.01
CA TRP A 276 1.22 19.46 7.78
C TRP A 276 0.43 18.15 7.99
N TYR A 277 0.71 17.41 9.08
CA TYR A 277 -0.11 16.24 9.43
C TYR A 277 -1.58 16.61 9.68
N GLN A 278 -1.84 17.69 10.41
CA GLN A 278 -3.22 18.14 10.67
C GLN A 278 -3.95 18.51 9.37
N ARG A 279 -3.30 19.21 8.44
CA ARG A 279 -3.87 19.50 7.13
C ARG A 279 -4.15 18.25 6.32
N ALA A 280 -3.25 17.27 6.33
CA ALA A 280 -3.47 15.99 5.67
C ALA A 280 -4.70 15.26 6.24
N ILE A 281 -4.87 15.28 7.57
CA ILE A 281 -6.02 14.72 8.26
C ILE A 281 -7.31 15.46 7.88
N GLU A 282 -7.28 16.80 7.85
CA GLU A 282 -8.42 17.64 7.41
C GLU A 282 -8.80 17.37 5.95
N SER A 283 -7.82 17.00 5.11
CA SER A 283 -8.04 16.57 3.72
C SER A 283 -8.55 15.12 3.59
N GLY A 284 -8.77 14.43 4.71
CA GLY A 284 -9.28 13.04 4.74
C GLY A 284 -8.20 11.96 4.56
N ASN A 285 -6.92 12.29 4.70
CA ASN A 285 -5.83 11.31 4.62
C ASN A 285 -5.73 10.49 5.93
N THR A 286 -6.40 9.34 5.95
CA THR A 286 -6.41 8.43 7.11
C THR A 286 -5.05 7.79 7.39
N PHE A 287 -4.17 7.67 6.37
CA PHE A 287 -2.81 7.19 6.57
C PHE A 287 -1.94 8.22 7.31
N ALA A 288 -2.08 9.50 6.96
CA ALA A 288 -1.43 10.59 7.72
C ALA A 288 -1.87 10.60 9.18
N GLU A 289 -3.14 10.33 9.44
CA GLU A 289 -3.68 10.26 10.79
C GLU A 289 -3.09 9.09 11.58
N TYR A 290 -2.99 7.91 10.97
CA TYR A 290 -2.28 6.76 11.53
C TYR A 290 -0.81 7.11 11.85
N GLN A 291 -0.08 7.66 10.87
CA GLN A 291 1.32 8.04 11.04
C GLN A 291 1.53 9.06 12.16
N TYR A 292 0.65 10.05 12.23
CA TYR A 292 0.69 11.05 13.28
C TYR A 292 0.40 10.47 14.66
N GLY A 293 -0.59 9.57 14.76
CA GLY A 293 -0.89 8.82 15.98
C GLY A 293 0.31 8.00 16.48
N MET A 294 1.03 7.34 15.57
CA MET A 294 2.23 6.57 15.90
C MET A 294 3.38 7.41 16.45
N LYS A 295 3.49 8.70 16.07
CA LYS A 295 4.49 9.60 16.68
C LYS A 295 4.28 9.74 18.20
N PHE A 296 3.02 9.78 18.63
CA PHE A 296 2.67 9.88 20.05
C PHE A 296 2.73 8.54 20.79
N VAL A 297 2.53 7.40 20.11
CA VAL A 297 2.75 6.05 20.71
C VAL A 297 4.20 5.89 21.10
N LEU A 298 5.12 6.22 20.18
CA LEU A 298 6.55 5.93 20.32
C LEU A 298 7.36 7.08 20.94
N GLY A 299 6.83 8.29 20.98
CA GLY A 299 7.58 9.46 21.42
C GLY A 299 8.80 9.71 20.52
N MET A 300 8.60 9.73 19.19
CA MET A 300 9.70 9.79 18.21
C MET A 300 9.64 11.06 17.34
N ASP A 301 10.74 11.31 16.63
CA ASP A 301 10.87 12.44 15.68
C ASP A 301 10.54 13.81 16.33
N GLY A 302 10.93 14.00 17.59
CA GLY A 302 10.72 15.21 18.35
C GLY A 302 9.32 15.37 18.99
N PHE A 303 8.45 14.39 18.81
CA PHE A 303 7.17 14.32 19.52
C PHE A 303 7.34 13.60 20.86
N GLU A 304 6.71 14.13 21.91
CA GLU A 304 6.64 13.45 23.19
C GLU A 304 5.56 12.36 23.18
N LYS A 305 5.78 11.27 23.92
CA LYS A 305 4.79 10.22 24.11
C LYS A 305 3.53 10.79 24.76
N ASP A 306 2.38 10.57 24.13
CA ASP A 306 1.07 11.06 24.59
C ASP A 306 -0.01 10.04 24.24
N VAL A 307 -0.39 9.22 25.21
CA VAL A 307 -1.32 8.10 25.01
C VAL A 307 -2.73 8.57 24.60
N GLU A 308 -3.16 9.75 25.07
CA GLU A 308 -4.49 10.29 24.71
C GLU A 308 -4.52 10.76 23.25
N LYS A 309 -3.47 11.45 22.80
CA LYS A 309 -3.36 11.83 21.39
C LYS A 309 -3.18 10.60 20.50
N ALA A 310 -2.35 9.64 20.92
CA ALA A 310 -2.19 8.38 20.20
C ALA A 310 -3.54 7.67 20.02
N TYR A 311 -4.28 7.49 21.12
CA TYR A 311 -5.62 6.89 21.09
C TYR A 311 -6.58 7.67 20.17
N LYS A 312 -6.63 8.99 20.29
CA LYS A 312 -7.49 9.85 19.47
C LYS A 312 -7.27 9.62 17.98
N TYR A 313 -6.00 9.72 17.52
CA TYR A 313 -5.69 9.64 16.10
C TYR A 313 -5.78 8.20 15.57
N LEU A 314 -5.27 7.21 16.31
CA LEU A 314 -5.36 5.81 15.88
C LEU A 314 -6.80 5.30 15.85
N SER A 315 -7.65 5.68 16.83
CA SER A 315 -9.06 5.25 16.85
C SER A 315 -9.85 5.85 15.70
N HIS A 316 -9.63 7.12 15.38
CA HIS A 316 -10.31 7.74 14.25
C HIS A 316 -9.84 7.14 12.91
N ALA A 317 -8.53 6.96 12.72
CA ALA A 317 -7.98 6.32 11.52
C ALA A 317 -8.53 4.89 11.34
N ALA A 318 -8.57 4.08 12.42
CA ALA A 318 -9.10 2.72 12.37
C ALA A 318 -10.60 2.69 12.07
N GLN A 319 -11.39 3.58 12.67
CA GLN A 319 -12.83 3.74 12.39
C GLN A 319 -13.10 4.17 10.95
N ALA A 320 -12.21 4.97 10.36
CA ALA A 320 -12.26 5.35 8.95
C ALA A 320 -11.78 4.24 7.99
N GLY A 321 -11.46 3.04 8.50
CA GLY A 321 -11.07 1.88 7.71
C GLY A 321 -9.57 1.77 7.42
N GLN A 322 -8.72 2.58 8.06
CA GLN A 322 -7.27 2.47 7.91
C GLN A 322 -6.75 1.20 8.62
N THR A 323 -6.47 0.16 7.85
CA THR A 323 -6.11 -1.17 8.38
C THR A 323 -4.81 -1.15 9.19
N TYR A 324 -3.82 -0.35 8.78
CA TYR A 324 -2.56 -0.19 9.50
C TYR A 324 -2.71 0.40 10.91
N ALA A 325 -3.84 1.07 11.21
CA ALA A 325 -4.09 1.64 12.53
C ALA A 325 -4.70 0.63 13.52
N MET A 326 -5.34 -0.44 13.03
CA MET A 326 -6.15 -1.35 13.85
C MET A 326 -5.31 -2.10 14.88
N LYS A 327 -4.22 -2.76 14.45
CA LYS A 327 -3.33 -3.49 15.36
C LYS A 327 -2.59 -2.56 16.34
N PRO A 328 -1.94 -1.46 15.92
CA PRO A 328 -1.32 -0.52 16.85
C PRO A 328 -2.31 0.07 17.87
N LEU A 329 -3.56 0.32 17.47
CA LEU A 329 -4.60 0.76 18.39
C LEU A 329 -4.93 -0.31 19.43
N ALA A 330 -5.07 -1.57 18.99
CA ALA A 330 -5.31 -2.68 19.89
C ALA A 330 -4.15 -2.89 20.88
N GLU A 331 -2.90 -2.80 20.41
CA GLU A 331 -1.69 -2.88 21.23
C GLU A 331 -1.62 -1.70 22.24
N LEU A 332 -1.92 -0.47 21.79
CA LEU A 332 -1.99 0.68 22.69
C LEU A 332 -3.02 0.48 23.80
N LEU A 333 -4.20 -0.04 23.46
CA LEU A 333 -5.27 -0.36 24.42
C LEU A 333 -4.90 -1.51 25.35
N ASP A 334 -4.02 -2.42 24.93
CA ASP A 334 -3.53 -3.52 25.75
C ASP A 334 -2.47 -3.07 26.76
N ASP A 335 -1.48 -2.32 26.28
CA ASP A 335 -0.26 -2.00 27.01
C ASP A 335 -0.38 -0.74 27.87
N GLU A 336 -1.22 0.23 27.47
CA GLU A 336 -1.24 1.56 28.08
C GLU A 336 -2.55 1.86 28.82
N TYR A 337 -2.43 2.61 29.91
CA TYR A 337 -3.58 3.20 30.57
C TYR A 337 -4.05 4.43 29.78
N ILE A 338 -5.29 4.43 29.32
CA ILE A 338 -5.92 5.55 28.61
C ILE A 338 -6.86 6.26 29.60
N PRO A 339 -6.53 7.46 30.10
CA PRO A 339 -7.32 8.17 31.11
C PRO A 339 -8.78 8.41 30.72
N SER A 340 -9.07 8.62 29.45
CA SER A 340 -10.41 8.87 28.94
C SER A 340 -11.30 7.62 28.87
N LEU A 341 -10.76 6.41 29.06
CA LEU A 341 -11.50 5.15 28.96
C LEU A 341 -11.62 4.44 30.31
N SER A 342 -12.78 3.88 30.59
CA SER A 342 -12.93 2.91 31.66
C SER A 342 -12.19 1.60 31.33
N TYR A 343 -11.90 0.81 32.36
CA TYR A 343 -11.26 -0.50 32.17
C TYR A 343 -12.05 -1.43 31.24
N GLU A 344 -13.37 -1.44 31.36
CA GLU A 344 -14.25 -2.29 30.55
C GLU A 344 -14.29 -1.83 29.08
N GLU A 345 -14.40 -0.52 28.82
CA GLU A 345 -14.38 0.06 27.48
C GLU A 345 -13.05 -0.21 26.78
N ARG A 346 -11.94 0.03 27.47
CA ARG A 346 -10.59 -0.21 26.95
C ARG A 346 -10.42 -1.66 26.50
N ASN A 347 -10.81 -2.61 27.36
CA ASN A 347 -10.64 -4.03 27.09
C ASN A 347 -11.57 -4.52 25.98
N SER A 348 -12.81 -4.04 25.92
CA SER A 348 -13.74 -4.38 24.85
C SER A 348 -13.24 -3.87 23.49
N GLN A 349 -12.74 -2.63 23.46
CA GLN A 349 -12.17 -2.07 22.25
C GLN A 349 -10.88 -2.79 21.82
N MET A 350 -10.01 -3.17 22.79
CA MET A 350 -8.79 -3.91 22.49
C MET A 350 -9.08 -5.21 21.73
N ILE A 351 -10.00 -6.04 22.26
CA ILE A 351 -10.37 -7.30 21.60
C ILE A 351 -10.99 -7.02 20.23
N TYR A 352 -11.92 -6.08 20.14
CA TYR A 352 -12.57 -5.71 18.89
C TYR A 352 -11.54 -5.32 17.81
N TRP A 353 -10.56 -4.48 18.14
CA TRP A 353 -9.58 -4.01 17.17
C TRP A 353 -8.55 -5.08 16.79
N PHE A 354 -8.19 -6.00 17.71
CA PHE A 354 -7.41 -7.18 17.30
C PHE A 354 -8.20 -8.09 16.36
N GLU A 355 -9.49 -8.31 16.60
CA GLU A 355 -10.35 -9.09 15.70
C GLU A 355 -10.47 -8.42 14.33
N GLN A 356 -10.69 -7.10 14.29
CA GLN A 356 -10.70 -6.36 13.03
C GLN A 356 -9.37 -6.41 12.29
N ALA A 357 -8.24 -6.35 12.99
CA ALA A 357 -6.93 -6.51 12.38
C ALA A 357 -6.76 -7.89 11.73
N VAL A 358 -7.20 -8.96 12.42
CA VAL A 358 -7.17 -10.33 11.85
C VAL A 358 -8.07 -10.45 10.62
N GLU A 359 -9.29 -9.92 10.65
CA GLU A 359 -10.22 -9.91 9.51
C GLU A 359 -9.65 -9.19 8.28
N ASN A 360 -8.78 -8.21 8.51
CA ASN A 360 -8.08 -7.46 7.45
C ASN A 360 -6.69 -8.03 7.11
N GLY A 361 -6.36 -9.25 7.54
CA GLY A 361 -5.18 -9.98 7.12
C GLY A 361 -3.91 -9.68 7.91
N GLU A 362 -4.05 -9.15 9.15
CA GLU A 362 -2.90 -8.94 10.03
C GLU A 362 -2.65 -10.19 10.89
N GLU A 363 -1.83 -11.08 10.42
CA GLU A 363 -1.60 -12.42 11.01
C GLU A 363 -0.99 -12.35 12.42
N TRP A 364 -0.19 -11.33 12.72
CA TRP A 364 0.39 -11.13 14.04
C TRP A 364 -0.64 -10.76 15.10
N ALA A 365 -1.76 -10.13 14.71
CA ALA A 365 -2.89 -9.92 15.59
C ALA A 365 -3.53 -11.25 16.01
N ALA A 366 -3.59 -12.23 15.11
CA ALA A 366 -4.05 -13.58 15.40
C ALA A 366 -3.13 -14.30 16.40
N VAL A 367 -1.81 -14.16 16.28
CA VAL A 367 -0.86 -14.69 17.29
C VAL A 367 -1.15 -14.10 18.66
N THR A 368 -1.38 -12.80 18.73
CA THR A 368 -1.66 -12.10 19.99
C THR A 368 -2.97 -12.57 20.62
N LEU A 369 -4.06 -12.65 19.85
CA LEU A 369 -5.34 -13.18 20.33
C LEU A 369 -5.24 -14.65 20.77
N GLY A 370 -4.57 -15.49 19.98
CA GLY A 370 -4.31 -16.88 20.32
C GLY A 370 -3.65 -17.02 21.69
N ARG A 371 -2.62 -16.23 21.96
CA ARG A 371 -1.89 -16.20 23.24
C ARG A 371 -2.78 -15.71 24.39
N LYS A 372 -3.61 -14.69 24.14
CA LYS A 372 -4.54 -14.17 25.15
C LYS A 372 -5.57 -15.23 25.57
N TYR A 373 -6.15 -15.94 24.61
CA TYR A 373 -7.11 -17.01 24.89
C TYR A 373 -6.46 -18.28 25.45
N GLU A 374 -5.21 -18.59 25.10
CA GLU A 374 -4.45 -19.71 25.67
C GLU A 374 -4.17 -19.51 27.15
N ASN A 375 -3.71 -18.31 27.54
CA ASN A 375 -3.23 -18.04 28.91
C ASN A 375 -4.24 -17.35 29.81
N GLY A 376 -5.34 -16.83 29.27
CA GLY A 376 -6.36 -16.13 30.05
C GLY A 376 -5.86 -14.79 30.59
N TYR A 377 -5.14 -14.00 29.81
CA TYR A 377 -4.75 -12.66 30.25
C TYR A 377 -5.98 -11.75 30.36
N SER A 378 -6.17 -11.23 31.58
CA SER A 378 -7.32 -10.35 31.88
C SER A 378 -7.43 -9.22 30.83
N PRO A 379 -8.63 -8.94 30.30
CA PRO A 379 -9.95 -9.47 30.72
C PRO A 379 -10.36 -10.80 30.08
N VAL A 380 -9.52 -11.34 29.21
CA VAL A 380 -9.80 -12.56 28.44
C VAL A 380 -9.68 -13.79 29.34
N GLN A 381 -10.71 -14.62 29.36
CA GLN A 381 -10.64 -15.93 30.02
C GLN A 381 -10.03 -16.98 29.11
N VAL A 382 -9.44 -18.03 29.68
CA VAL A 382 -8.91 -19.16 28.92
C VAL A 382 -10.02 -19.77 28.06
N ASP A 383 -9.76 -19.84 26.75
CA ASP A 383 -10.64 -20.48 25.78
C ASP A 383 -9.80 -21.23 24.75
N VAL A 384 -9.66 -22.53 24.96
CA VAL A 384 -8.84 -23.41 24.11
C VAL A 384 -9.32 -23.39 22.64
N ALA A 385 -10.65 -23.32 22.43
CA ALA A 385 -11.20 -23.35 21.07
C ALA A 385 -10.85 -22.05 20.31
N LYS A 386 -10.99 -20.90 20.96
CA LYS A 386 -10.59 -19.62 20.38
C LYS A 386 -9.08 -19.52 20.19
N ALA A 387 -8.29 -19.99 21.15
CA ALA A 387 -6.82 -20.03 21.02
C ALA A 387 -6.39 -20.84 19.78
N ILE A 388 -6.95 -22.05 19.61
CA ILE A 388 -6.72 -22.87 18.41
C ILE A 388 -7.15 -22.13 17.15
N HIS A 389 -8.32 -21.53 17.12
CA HIS A 389 -8.85 -20.80 15.97
C HIS A 389 -7.87 -19.70 15.49
N TYR A 390 -7.44 -18.83 16.39
CA TYR A 390 -6.53 -17.74 16.02
C TYR A 390 -5.13 -18.24 15.67
N TYR A 391 -4.60 -19.22 16.39
CA TYR A 391 -3.32 -19.81 16.00
C TYR A 391 -3.36 -20.56 14.67
N GLN A 392 -4.50 -21.14 14.28
CA GLN A 392 -4.66 -21.72 12.95
C GLN A 392 -4.59 -20.66 11.84
N ILE A 393 -5.24 -19.49 12.03
CA ILE A 393 -5.12 -18.38 11.08
C ILE A 393 -3.63 -18.00 10.90
N ALA A 394 -2.88 -17.85 11.99
CA ALA A 394 -1.46 -17.57 11.92
C ALA A 394 -0.64 -18.69 11.26
N ALA A 395 -0.98 -19.96 11.53
CA ALA A 395 -0.31 -21.12 10.94
C ALA A 395 -0.57 -21.25 9.44
N ASP A 396 -1.75 -20.88 8.96
CA ASP A 396 -2.12 -20.89 7.56
C ASP A 396 -1.36 -19.82 6.73
N HIS A 397 -0.76 -18.84 7.41
CA HIS A 397 0.16 -17.84 6.87
C HIS A 397 1.63 -18.14 7.20
N ASP A 398 1.97 -19.40 7.46
CA ASP A 398 3.34 -19.89 7.71
C ASP A 398 4.06 -19.26 8.92
N ILE A 399 3.31 -18.74 9.90
CA ILE A 399 3.89 -18.27 11.17
C ILE A 399 4.24 -19.48 12.06
N ASP A 400 5.46 -19.93 11.99
CA ASP A 400 5.94 -21.18 12.60
C ASP A 400 5.96 -21.18 14.13
N MET A 401 6.09 -20.00 14.76
CA MET A 401 6.12 -19.86 16.20
C MET A 401 4.85 -20.38 16.93
N VAL A 402 3.71 -20.52 16.23
CA VAL A 402 2.46 -21.02 16.81
C VAL A 402 2.34 -22.55 16.74
N TYR A 403 3.21 -23.25 16.01
CA TYR A 403 3.09 -24.70 15.81
C TYR A 403 3.20 -25.49 17.11
N LEU A 404 4.13 -25.12 17.99
CA LEU A 404 4.25 -25.77 19.30
C LEU A 404 3.00 -25.55 20.16
N SER A 405 2.46 -24.32 20.22
CA SER A 405 1.23 -24.04 20.95
C SER A 405 0.03 -24.83 20.39
N LEU A 406 -0.14 -24.88 19.05
CA LEU A 406 -1.17 -25.70 18.43
C LEU A 406 -1.01 -27.20 18.77
N GLY A 407 0.22 -27.71 18.70
CA GLY A 407 0.50 -29.09 19.09
C GLY A 407 0.07 -29.38 20.53
N LYS A 408 0.42 -28.51 21.47
CA LYS A 408 0.05 -28.63 22.91
C LYS A 408 -1.46 -28.50 23.11
N LEU A 409 -2.11 -27.52 22.50
CA LEU A 409 -3.57 -27.28 22.66
C LEU A 409 -4.42 -28.44 22.13
N TYR A 410 -4.03 -29.06 21.00
CA TYR A 410 -4.72 -30.23 20.47
C TYR A 410 -4.52 -31.50 21.33
N MET A 411 -3.53 -31.53 22.25
CA MET A 411 -3.36 -32.61 23.21
C MET A 411 -4.26 -32.49 24.46
N ILE A 412 -4.83 -31.31 24.72
CA ILE A 412 -5.70 -31.09 25.91
C ILE A 412 -6.97 -31.93 25.76
N PRO A 413 -7.29 -32.83 26.71
CA PRO A 413 -8.51 -33.62 26.66
C PRO A 413 -9.75 -32.76 26.67
N GLY A 414 -10.67 -33.00 25.73
CA GLY A 414 -11.93 -32.24 25.65
C GLY A 414 -12.48 -32.18 24.22
N PRO A 415 -13.44 -31.29 23.96
CA PRO A 415 -14.08 -31.20 22.63
C PRO A 415 -13.14 -30.82 21.49
N THR A 416 -12.04 -30.13 21.80
CA THR A 416 -11.04 -29.66 20.84
C THR A 416 -9.88 -30.63 20.66
N ALA A 417 -9.82 -31.73 21.42
CA ALA A 417 -8.75 -32.71 21.37
C ALA A 417 -8.64 -33.35 19.96
N ASN A 418 -7.45 -33.25 19.36
CA ASN A 418 -7.17 -33.89 18.08
C ASN A 418 -5.69 -34.30 18.02
N TYR A 419 -5.44 -35.52 18.48
CA TYR A 419 -4.06 -36.03 18.58
C TYR A 419 -3.34 -36.19 17.23
N LYS A 420 -4.09 -36.35 16.13
CA LYS A 420 -3.50 -36.39 14.78
C LYS A 420 -2.99 -34.99 14.37
N LEU A 421 -3.75 -33.95 14.62
CA LEU A 421 -3.30 -32.58 14.42
C LEU A 421 -2.20 -32.18 15.39
N ALA A 422 -2.28 -32.60 16.66
CA ALA A 422 -1.20 -32.43 17.63
C ALA A 422 0.13 -32.96 17.09
N HIS A 423 0.14 -34.21 16.62
CA HIS A 423 1.35 -34.82 16.06
C HIS A 423 1.88 -34.04 14.82
N ARG A 424 0.96 -33.63 13.90
CA ARG A 424 1.33 -32.85 12.73
C ARG A 424 2.02 -31.53 13.11
N TYR A 425 1.41 -30.77 14.02
CA TYR A 425 1.97 -29.47 14.41
C TYR A 425 3.24 -29.60 15.25
N LEU A 426 3.37 -30.63 16.09
CA LEU A 426 4.61 -30.92 16.78
C LEU A 426 5.75 -31.31 15.82
N SER A 427 5.44 -32.04 14.75
CA SER A 427 6.42 -32.36 13.68
C SER A 427 6.88 -31.09 12.95
N LEU A 428 5.95 -30.21 12.59
CA LEU A 428 6.28 -28.91 11.97
C LEU A 428 7.13 -28.04 12.93
N ALA A 429 6.75 -28.01 14.22
CA ALA A 429 7.53 -27.30 15.23
C ALA A 429 8.95 -27.86 15.37
N GLN A 430 9.11 -29.18 15.33
CA GLN A 430 10.40 -29.85 15.43
C GLN A 430 11.33 -29.51 14.25
N GLU A 431 10.78 -29.43 13.04
CA GLU A 431 11.54 -29.06 11.83
C GLU A 431 12.08 -27.62 11.88
N LYS A 432 11.36 -26.73 12.55
CA LYS A 432 11.70 -25.30 12.62
C LYS A 432 12.47 -24.91 13.88
N SER A 433 12.34 -25.69 14.96
CA SER A 433 12.91 -25.33 16.27
C SER A 433 14.42 -25.53 16.33
N THR A 434 15.12 -24.47 16.72
CA THR A 434 16.57 -24.50 16.98
C THR A 434 16.91 -24.27 18.46
N LEU A 435 15.91 -23.86 19.26
CA LEU A 435 16.11 -23.51 20.67
C LEU A 435 15.87 -24.70 21.57
N ASP A 436 16.81 -24.97 22.48
CA ASP A 436 16.80 -26.14 23.38
C ASP A 436 15.51 -26.24 24.21
N PHE A 437 14.97 -25.13 24.69
CA PHE A 437 13.71 -25.15 25.46
C PHE A 437 12.51 -25.58 24.62
N GLN A 438 12.44 -25.15 23.33
CA GLN A 438 11.36 -25.58 22.43
C GLN A 438 11.47 -27.07 22.09
N ILE A 439 12.69 -27.53 21.80
CA ILE A 439 12.94 -28.95 21.56
C ILE A 439 12.56 -29.78 22.78
N ALA A 440 12.89 -29.31 23.98
CA ALA A 440 12.52 -29.99 25.22
C ALA A 440 10.99 -30.10 25.41
N GLU A 441 10.23 -29.05 25.08
CA GLU A 441 8.77 -29.05 25.13
C GLU A 441 8.14 -30.01 24.09
N ILE A 442 8.69 -30.02 22.87
CA ILE A 442 8.25 -30.93 21.79
C ILE A 442 8.49 -32.39 22.22
N GLU A 443 9.67 -32.67 22.71
CA GLU A 443 10.04 -34.02 23.20
C GLU A 443 9.18 -34.46 24.40
N LEU A 444 8.84 -33.54 25.32
CA LEU A 444 7.90 -33.81 26.40
C LEU A 444 6.52 -34.20 25.84
N CYS A 445 6.02 -33.47 24.83
CA CYS A 445 4.75 -33.79 24.18
C CYS A 445 4.77 -35.18 23.52
N TYR A 446 5.80 -35.52 22.77
CA TYR A 446 5.96 -36.87 22.19
C TYR A 446 6.07 -37.96 23.25
N GLY A 447 6.79 -37.68 24.35
CA GLY A 447 6.87 -38.59 25.50
C GLY A 447 5.48 -38.90 26.08
N ARG A 448 4.65 -37.86 26.29
CA ARG A 448 3.25 -37.99 26.79
C ARG A 448 2.37 -38.73 25.77
N MET A 449 2.48 -38.43 24.47
CA MET A 449 1.74 -39.15 23.43
C MET A 449 2.06 -40.65 23.43
N ASN A 450 3.32 -41.01 23.53
CA ASN A 450 3.76 -42.41 23.59
C ASN A 450 3.37 -43.09 24.91
N LYS A 451 3.48 -42.39 26.05
CA LYS A 451 3.11 -42.92 27.35
C LYS A 451 1.61 -43.27 27.43
N ASP A 452 0.75 -42.39 26.97
CA ASP A 452 -0.68 -42.48 27.15
C ASP A 452 -1.41 -43.07 25.90
N GLY A 453 -0.73 -43.24 24.79
CA GLY A 453 -1.30 -43.73 23.53
C GLY A 453 -2.18 -42.70 22.83
N LEU A 454 -1.78 -41.42 22.87
CA LEU A 454 -2.57 -40.32 22.31
C LEU A 454 -2.34 -40.22 20.81
N GLY A 455 -3.28 -40.74 20.02
CA GLY A 455 -3.23 -40.75 18.55
C GLY A 455 -2.20 -41.69 17.92
N ILE A 456 -1.39 -42.35 18.74
CA ILE A 456 -0.38 -43.35 18.35
C ILE A 456 -0.46 -44.54 19.34
N PRO A 457 0.01 -45.74 18.96
CA PRO A 457 0.06 -46.87 19.88
C PRO A 457 0.91 -46.55 21.11
N LYS A 458 0.43 -46.95 22.28
CA LYS A 458 1.17 -46.80 23.54
C LYS A 458 2.53 -47.53 23.47
N ASN A 459 3.60 -46.77 23.75
CA ASN A 459 4.98 -47.32 23.77
C ASN A 459 5.78 -46.65 24.85
N LEU A 460 5.94 -47.34 26.00
CA LEU A 460 6.68 -46.80 27.14
C LEU A 460 8.17 -46.70 26.92
N GLU A 461 8.75 -47.50 25.99
CA GLU A 461 10.14 -47.39 25.62
C GLU A 461 10.44 -46.11 24.86
N GLU A 462 9.64 -45.80 23.87
CA GLU A 462 9.72 -44.51 23.14
C GLU A 462 9.41 -43.32 24.04
N ALA A 463 8.39 -43.46 24.92
CA ALA A 463 8.11 -42.43 25.90
C ALA A 463 9.31 -42.08 26.79
N HIS A 464 10.01 -43.13 27.28
CA HIS A 464 11.21 -42.92 28.09
C HIS A 464 12.33 -42.23 27.30
N LYS A 465 12.54 -42.58 26.01
CA LYS A 465 13.55 -41.93 25.16
C LYS A 465 13.24 -40.43 25.01
N HIS A 466 12.03 -40.08 24.65
CA HIS A 466 11.58 -38.67 24.49
C HIS A 466 11.75 -37.92 25.82
N PHE A 467 11.28 -38.45 26.93
CA PHE A 467 11.47 -37.79 28.23
C PHE A 467 12.96 -37.65 28.62
N THR A 468 13.80 -38.60 28.24
CA THR A 468 15.24 -38.48 28.49
C THR A 468 15.88 -37.34 27.72
N ILE A 469 15.49 -37.15 26.43
CA ILE A 469 15.94 -36.02 25.62
C ILE A 469 15.47 -34.69 26.22
N ALA A 470 14.18 -34.60 26.57
CA ALA A 470 13.60 -33.39 27.16
C ALA A 470 14.26 -33.05 28.52
N ALA A 471 14.49 -34.05 29.38
CA ALA A 471 15.16 -33.89 30.67
C ALA A 471 16.60 -33.43 30.51
N ALA A 472 17.35 -33.99 29.52
CA ALA A 472 18.72 -33.58 29.23
C ALA A 472 18.83 -32.10 28.80
N LYS A 473 17.72 -31.52 28.27
CA LYS A 473 17.58 -30.09 27.92
C LYS A 473 16.95 -29.26 29.05
N GLY A 474 16.80 -29.82 30.24
CA GLY A 474 16.38 -29.11 31.45
C GLY A 474 14.87 -29.03 31.67
N ASN A 475 14.06 -29.82 30.96
CA ASN A 475 12.60 -29.80 31.17
C ASN A 475 12.23 -30.51 32.48
N ALA A 476 11.68 -29.77 33.46
CA ALA A 476 11.37 -30.27 34.78
C ALA A 476 10.24 -31.33 34.75
N ASP A 477 9.22 -31.15 33.92
CA ASP A 477 8.13 -32.11 33.76
C ASP A 477 8.63 -33.46 33.25
N ALA A 478 9.56 -33.44 32.30
CA ALA A 478 10.15 -34.67 31.76
C ALA A 478 10.98 -35.40 32.81
N ILE A 479 11.68 -34.67 33.69
CA ILE A 479 12.41 -35.27 34.82
C ILE A 479 11.46 -35.98 35.75
N GLU A 480 10.29 -35.39 36.03
CA GLU A 480 9.24 -35.99 36.87
C GLU A 480 8.64 -37.22 36.19
N GLU A 481 8.28 -37.13 34.91
CA GLU A 481 7.73 -38.27 34.14
C GLU A 481 8.64 -39.47 34.09
N LEU A 482 9.97 -39.28 34.08
CA LEU A 482 10.96 -40.37 34.10
C LEU A 482 10.94 -41.18 35.42
N LYS A 483 10.52 -40.57 36.55
CA LYS A 483 10.43 -41.29 37.81
C LYS A 483 9.30 -42.34 37.79
N HIS A 484 8.34 -42.18 36.90
CA HIS A 484 7.16 -43.06 36.80
C HIS A 484 7.31 -44.16 35.74
N ILE A 485 8.43 -44.26 35.02
CA ILE A 485 8.63 -45.26 33.98
C ILE A 485 9.89 -46.07 34.32
N LYS A 486 9.77 -47.42 34.43
CA LYS A 486 10.90 -48.31 34.65
C LYS A 486 10.93 -49.51 33.73
N LYS A 487 12.12 -49.91 33.39
CA LYS A 487 12.35 -51.18 32.68
C LYS A 487 12.39 -52.35 33.70
N GLY A 488 11.45 -53.29 33.55
CA GLY A 488 11.37 -54.51 34.37
C GLY A 488 11.79 -55.74 33.60
N LEU A 489 11.68 -56.92 34.20
CA LEU A 489 12.05 -58.21 33.61
C LEU A 489 11.23 -58.53 32.32
N PHE A 490 9.99 -58.03 32.24
CA PHE A 490 9.07 -58.30 31.15
C PHE A 490 8.76 -57.06 30.27
N GLY A 491 9.66 -56.06 30.28
CA GLY A 491 9.51 -54.83 29.51
C GLY A 491 9.31 -53.59 30.36
N TRP A 492 8.96 -52.50 29.71
CA TRP A 492 8.74 -51.19 30.35
C TRP A 492 7.38 -51.14 31.06
N LYS A 493 7.30 -50.54 32.26
CA LYS A 493 6.06 -50.39 33.05
C LYS A 493 5.99 -49.03 33.71
N LEU A 494 4.77 -48.56 33.99
CA LEU A 494 4.48 -47.47 34.90
C LEU A 494 4.61 -47.94 36.35
N ILE A 495 5.12 -47.05 37.21
CA ILE A 495 5.28 -47.29 38.67
C ILE A 495 4.64 -46.18 39.48
#